data_58a70d4116c969318e260a4d390d11b6
#
_entry.id   58a70d4116c969318e260a4d390d11b6
#
_cell.length_a   1.000
_cell.length_b   1.000
_cell.length_c   1.000
_cell.angle_alpha   90.00
_cell.angle_beta   90.00
_cell.angle_gamma   90.00
#
_symmetry.space_group_name_H-M   'P 1'
#
loop_
_entity.id
_entity.type
_entity.pdbx_description
1 polymer ?
#
loop_
_entity_poly.entity_id
_entity_poly.type
_entity_poly.pdbx_seq_one_letter_code
_entity_poly.pdbx_strand_id
1 'polypeptide(L)'
;MTTSSNPMGSSFKTTIERYCAHFNWQVAEATEEYAKLQFTMESQRRQTVYILRYESTLEFDVPSMAAFDSEEQIPHQLSTILLKRSAQRKVGFWCIEEIGGKHVYSYMHNVNCACLIWSILVWVSVPSLLKWMILRASF
;
A
#
# COMPACT_ATOMS: atom_id res chain seq x y z
N MET A 1 28.55 15.24 -20.14
CA MET A 1 27.48 15.20 -19.13
C MET A 1 26.18 14.91 -19.86
N THR A 2 25.82 13.67 -19.93
CA THR A 2 24.51 13.28 -20.40
C THR A 2 23.56 13.36 -19.22
N THR A 3 22.79 14.43 -19.15
CA THR A 3 21.57 14.46 -18.34
C THR A 3 20.63 13.43 -18.93
N SER A 4 20.55 12.29 -18.29
CA SER A 4 19.52 11.31 -18.58
C SER A 4 18.18 11.98 -18.26
N SER A 5 17.58 12.58 -19.27
CA SER A 5 16.21 13.06 -19.21
C SER A 5 15.35 11.81 -19.08
N ASN A 6 14.93 11.55 -17.85
CA ASN A 6 13.92 10.54 -17.54
C ASN A 6 12.68 10.91 -18.38
N PRO A 7 12.22 10.08 -19.32
CA PRO A 7 11.09 10.43 -20.20
C PRO A 7 9.75 10.58 -19.47
N MET A 8 9.74 10.39 -18.19
CA MET A 8 8.61 10.64 -17.30
C MET A 8 8.87 11.90 -16.48
N GLY A 9 8.58 13.05 -17.03
CA GLY A 9 8.86 14.38 -16.49
C GLY A 9 8.10 14.77 -15.21
N SER A 10 7.64 13.83 -14.40
CA SER A 10 7.03 14.11 -13.11
C SER A 10 7.67 13.27 -12.01
N SER A 11 7.95 13.93 -10.87
CA SER A 11 8.42 13.25 -9.66
C SER A 11 7.37 12.27 -9.13
N PHE A 12 7.78 11.33 -8.28
CA PHE A 12 6.87 10.41 -7.58
C PHE A 12 5.79 11.19 -6.82
N LYS A 13 6.19 12.18 -6.01
CA LYS A 13 5.27 13.03 -5.27
C LYS A 13 4.22 13.68 -6.16
N THR A 14 4.64 14.35 -7.23
CA THR A 14 3.74 15.02 -8.17
C THR A 14 2.78 14.03 -8.85
N THR A 15 3.28 12.84 -9.20
CA THR A 15 2.47 11.77 -9.78
C THR A 15 1.38 11.31 -8.83
N ILE A 16 1.73 11.03 -7.57
CA ILE A 16 0.76 10.61 -6.55
C ILE A 16 -0.28 11.70 -6.30
N GLU A 17 0.13 12.94 -6.11
CA GLU A 17 -0.77 14.07 -5.87
C GLU A 17 -1.77 14.26 -7.03
N ARG A 18 -1.31 14.13 -8.28
CA ARG A 18 -2.16 14.22 -9.47
C ARG A 18 -3.20 13.12 -9.53
N TYR A 19 -2.81 11.88 -9.26
CA TYR A 19 -3.74 10.75 -9.26
C TYR A 19 -4.74 10.84 -8.11
N CYS A 20 -4.28 11.20 -6.93
CA CYS A 20 -5.17 11.38 -5.77
C CYS A 20 -6.20 12.49 -6.03
N ALA A 21 -5.79 13.59 -6.66
CA ALA A 21 -6.71 14.65 -7.06
C ALA A 21 -7.74 14.15 -8.08
N HIS A 22 -7.30 13.37 -9.07
CA HIS A 22 -8.20 12.80 -10.10
C HIS A 22 -9.26 11.88 -9.50
N PHE A 23 -8.91 11.04 -8.53
CA PHE A 23 -9.81 10.11 -7.88
C PHE A 23 -10.47 10.68 -6.61
N ASN A 24 -10.20 11.94 -6.27
CA ASN A 24 -10.68 12.59 -5.06
C ASN A 24 -10.28 11.82 -3.77
N TRP A 25 -9.05 11.33 -3.73
CA TRP A 25 -8.47 10.68 -2.57
C TRP A 25 -7.73 11.67 -1.69
N GLN A 26 -7.84 11.48 -0.38
CA GLN A 26 -7.14 12.33 0.58
C GLN A 26 -5.69 11.89 0.76
N VAL A 27 -4.77 12.80 0.45
CA VAL A 27 -3.33 12.65 0.74
C VAL A 27 -3.06 13.29 2.09
N ALA A 28 -2.64 12.49 3.07
CA ALA A 28 -2.23 13.00 4.38
C ALA A 28 -0.79 13.53 4.32
N GLU A 29 0.08 12.85 3.58
CA GLU A 29 1.48 13.22 3.40
C GLU A 29 2.01 12.65 2.08
N ALA A 30 2.86 13.37 1.40
CA ALA A 30 3.57 12.89 0.22
C ALA A 30 4.98 13.48 0.15
N THR A 31 5.96 12.60 -0.05
CA THR A 31 7.37 12.93 -0.31
C THR A 31 7.82 12.26 -1.60
N GLU A 32 9.10 12.36 -1.95
CA GLU A 32 9.65 11.62 -3.09
C GLU A 32 9.89 10.13 -2.80
N GLU A 33 9.80 9.72 -1.55
CA GLU A 33 10.07 8.36 -1.10
C GLU A 33 8.81 7.60 -0.69
N TYR A 34 7.79 8.29 -0.19
CA TYR A 34 6.54 7.66 0.23
C TYR A 34 5.35 8.61 0.14
N ALA A 35 4.17 8.02 0.12
CA ALA A 35 2.90 8.72 0.28
C ALA A 35 2.04 8.01 1.33
N LYS A 36 1.29 8.80 2.09
CA LYS A 36 0.32 8.34 3.07
C LYS A 36 -1.06 8.81 2.64
N LEU A 37 -1.92 7.86 2.32
CA LEU A 37 -3.31 8.12 1.93
C LEU A 37 -4.25 7.73 3.06
N GLN A 38 -5.34 8.46 3.21
CA GLN A 38 -6.38 8.16 4.18
C GLN A 38 -7.72 7.94 3.50
N PHE A 39 -8.38 6.87 3.87
CA PHE A 39 -9.71 6.51 3.39
C PHE A 39 -10.67 6.42 4.58
N THR A 40 -11.87 6.96 4.42
CA THR A 40 -12.95 6.76 5.38
C THR A 40 -13.85 5.64 4.87
N MET A 41 -13.97 4.59 5.67
CA MET A 41 -14.82 3.44 5.37
C MET A 41 -16.29 3.76 5.66
N GLU A 42 -17.21 2.97 5.11
CA GLU A 42 -18.64 3.07 5.40
C GLU A 42 -18.95 2.98 6.90
N SER A 43 -18.14 2.22 7.65
CA SER A 43 -18.19 2.12 9.12
C SER A 43 -17.68 3.36 9.86
N GLN A 44 -17.35 4.46 9.17
CA GLN A 44 -16.70 5.67 9.69
C GLN A 44 -15.26 5.42 10.21
N ARG A 45 -14.71 4.22 10.07
CA ARG A 45 -13.33 3.91 10.39
C ARG A 45 -12.40 4.50 9.34
N ARG A 46 -11.30 5.10 9.80
CA ARG A 46 -10.23 5.55 8.91
C ARG A 46 -9.25 4.42 8.65
N GLN A 47 -8.90 4.24 7.39
CA GLN A 47 -7.87 3.31 6.96
C GLN A 47 -6.75 4.08 6.28
N THR A 48 -5.53 3.81 6.71
CA THR A 48 -4.32 4.37 6.09
C THR A 48 -3.76 3.39 5.08
N VAL A 49 -3.33 3.91 3.95
CA VAL A 49 -2.56 3.18 2.94
C VAL A 49 -1.25 3.90 2.74
N TYR A 50 -0.15 3.19 2.85
CA TYR A 50 1.18 3.69 2.54
C TYR A 50 1.58 3.23 1.14
N ILE A 51 2.21 4.11 0.38
CA ILE A 51 2.86 3.80 -0.88
C ILE A 51 4.33 4.16 -0.71
N LEU A 52 5.19 3.17 -0.63
CA LEU A 52 6.62 3.37 -0.44
C LEU A 52 7.33 3.13 -1.77
N ARG A 53 8.27 4.02 -2.08
CA ARG A 53 9.11 3.91 -3.26
C ARG A 53 10.47 3.36 -2.88
N TYR A 54 10.79 2.22 -3.43
CA TYR A 54 12.14 1.69 -3.51
C TYR A 54 12.67 1.88 -4.93
N GLU A 55 13.94 1.67 -5.20
CA GLU A 55 14.58 1.97 -6.49
C GLU A 55 13.74 1.62 -7.72
N SER A 56 13.32 0.38 -7.85
CA SER A 56 12.53 -0.13 -8.98
C SER A 56 11.15 -0.67 -8.59
N THR A 57 10.77 -0.53 -7.32
CA THR A 57 9.56 -1.15 -6.77
C THR A 57 8.72 -0.11 -6.02
N LEU A 58 7.42 -0.16 -6.21
CA LEU A 58 6.45 0.47 -5.31
C LEU A 58 5.84 -0.61 -4.42
N GLU A 59 5.82 -0.33 -3.14
CA GLU A 59 5.17 -1.14 -2.13
C GLU A 59 3.89 -0.44 -1.66
N PHE A 60 2.77 -1.12 -1.80
CA PHE A 60 1.50 -0.71 -1.22
C PHE A 60 1.31 -1.47 0.07
N ASP A 61 1.13 -0.75 1.16
CA ASP A 61 0.99 -1.31 2.50
C ASP A 61 -0.26 -0.78 3.19
N VAL A 62 -1.06 -1.72 3.69
CA VAL A 62 -2.30 -1.42 4.42
C VAL A 62 -2.22 -2.09 5.80
N PRO A 63 -1.72 -1.36 6.81
CA PRO A 63 -1.69 -1.88 8.18
C PRO A 63 -3.11 -2.12 8.70
N SER A 64 -3.30 -3.28 9.32
CA SER A 64 -4.56 -3.59 10.01
C SER A 64 -4.61 -2.93 11.41
N MET A 65 -5.74 -3.06 12.08
CA MET A 65 -5.89 -2.62 13.48
C MET A 65 -5.31 -3.62 14.49
N ALA A 66 -4.92 -4.82 14.04
CA ALA A 66 -4.39 -5.86 14.90
C ALA A 66 -2.89 -5.62 15.17
N ALA A 67 -2.58 -5.06 16.31
CA ALA A 67 -1.23 -4.72 16.76
C ALA A 67 -0.93 -5.37 18.11
N PHE A 68 0.27 -5.90 18.27
CA PHE A 68 0.72 -6.63 19.45
C PHE A 68 2.05 -6.08 19.94
N ASP A 69 2.25 -6.04 21.25
CA ASP A 69 3.46 -5.48 21.87
C ASP A 69 4.67 -6.41 21.79
N SER A 70 4.45 -7.73 21.63
CA SER A 70 5.51 -8.72 21.51
C SER A 70 5.12 -9.85 20.55
N GLU A 71 6.11 -10.59 20.06
CA GLU A 71 5.88 -11.74 19.19
C GLU A 71 5.04 -12.84 19.86
N GLU A 72 5.22 -13.04 21.18
CA GLU A 72 4.50 -14.04 21.94
C GLU A 72 3.00 -13.75 22.03
N GLN A 73 2.60 -12.49 21.88
CA GLN A 73 1.20 -12.09 21.89
C GLN A 73 0.51 -12.31 20.54
N ILE A 74 1.28 -12.52 19.46
CA ILE A 74 0.74 -12.74 18.12
C ILE A 74 0.00 -14.07 18.08
N PRO A 75 -1.32 -14.09 17.76
CA PRO A 75 -2.07 -15.32 17.75
C PRO A 75 -1.62 -16.27 16.64
N HIS A 76 -1.14 -17.45 17.01
CA HIS A 76 -0.69 -18.48 16.07
C HIS A 76 -1.77 -18.84 15.04
N GLN A 77 -3.01 -19.03 15.49
CA GLN A 77 -4.12 -19.38 14.60
C GLN A 77 -4.40 -18.28 13.56
N LEU A 78 -4.38 -17.03 13.98
CA LEU A 78 -4.61 -15.91 13.07
C LEU A 78 -3.50 -15.82 12.02
N SER A 79 -2.23 -15.93 12.42
CA SER A 79 -1.10 -15.97 11.50
C SER A 79 -1.24 -17.10 10.48
N THR A 80 -1.60 -18.30 10.94
CA THR A 80 -1.79 -19.46 10.07
C THR A 80 -2.91 -19.22 9.04
N ILE A 81 -4.04 -18.66 9.46
CA ILE A 81 -5.14 -18.35 8.56
C ILE A 81 -4.73 -17.32 7.52
N LEU A 82 -4.06 -16.24 7.93
CA LEU A 82 -3.67 -15.16 7.03
C LEU A 82 -2.61 -15.62 6.02
N LEU A 83 -1.62 -16.42 6.44
CA LEU A 83 -0.63 -17.01 5.54
C LEU A 83 -1.27 -17.99 4.54
N LYS A 84 -2.19 -18.83 4.97
CA LYS A 84 -2.94 -19.70 4.06
C LYS A 84 -3.78 -18.91 3.05
N ARG A 85 -4.39 -17.81 3.49
CA ARG A 85 -5.12 -16.90 2.59
C ARG A 85 -4.18 -16.24 1.58
N SER A 86 -2.97 -15.84 2.00
CA SER A 86 -1.95 -15.27 1.11
C SER A 86 -1.56 -16.24 -0.01
N ALA A 87 -1.41 -17.52 0.29
CA ALA A 87 -1.09 -18.55 -0.70
C ALA A 87 -2.17 -18.71 -1.80
N GLN A 88 -3.39 -18.34 -1.52
CA GLN A 88 -4.53 -18.41 -2.46
C GLN A 88 -4.71 -17.12 -3.28
N ARG A 89 -3.90 -16.10 -3.05
CA ARG A 89 -4.03 -14.78 -3.66
C ARG A 89 -3.03 -14.56 -4.77
N LYS A 90 -3.48 -13.94 -5.85
CA LYS A 90 -2.61 -13.47 -6.93
C LYS A 90 -2.16 -12.03 -6.74
N VAL A 91 -2.87 -11.28 -5.91
CA VAL A 91 -2.61 -9.86 -5.64
C VAL A 91 -2.50 -9.67 -4.15
N GLY A 92 -1.35 -9.20 -3.72
CA GLY A 92 -1.05 -8.93 -2.33
C GLY A 92 -0.87 -10.18 -1.46
N PHE A 93 -0.42 -9.94 -0.26
CA PHE A 93 -0.15 -10.97 0.75
C PHE A 93 -0.22 -10.36 2.16
N TRP A 94 -0.51 -11.20 3.12
CA TRP A 94 -0.42 -10.81 4.53
C TRP A 94 1.00 -10.98 5.03
N CYS A 95 1.45 -10.03 5.84
CA CYS A 95 2.73 -10.07 6.54
C CYS A 95 2.58 -9.48 7.94
N ILE A 96 3.64 -9.57 8.72
CA ILE A 96 3.78 -8.90 10.00
C ILE A 96 4.92 -7.90 9.89
N GLU A 97 4.65 -6.65 10.26
CA GLU A 97 5.64 -5.58 10.28
C GLU A 97 5.81 -5.04 11.69
N GLU A 98 6.98 -4.50 11.97
CA GLU A 98 7.21 -3.68 13.16
C GLU A 98 6.91 -2.21 12.84
N ILE A 99 5.85 -1.69 13.44
CA ILE A 99 5.43 -0.29 13.28
C ILE A 99 5.30 0.34 14.67
N GLY A 100 6.13 1.36 14.95
CA GLY A 100 6.11 2.05 16.24
C GLY A 100 6.38 1.13 17.44
N GLY A 101 7.25 0.14 17.27
CA GLY A 101 7.59 -0.83 18.30
C GLY A 101 6.52 -1.92 18.53
N LYS A 102 5.51 -2.00 17.69
CA LYS A 102 4.45 -3.02 17.74
C LYS A 102 4.50 -3.93 16.50
N HIS A 103 4.12 -5.18 16.71
CA HIS A 103 3.95 -6.15 15.62
C HIS A 103 2.53 -6.00 15.05
N VAL A 104 2.44 -5.64 13.77
CA VAL A 104 1.19 -5.31 13.09
C VAL A 104 0.97 -6.24 11.91
N TYR A 105 -0.21 -6.83 11.78
CA TYR A 105 -0.58 -7.49 10.53
C TYR A 105 -0.85 -6.45 9.47
N SER A 106 -0.13 -6.56 8.36
CA SER A 106 -0.29 -5.68 7.19
C SER A 106 -0.66 -6.49 5.96
N TYR A 107 -1.44 -5.87 5.07
CA TYR A 107 -1.69 -6.40 3.74
C TYR A 107 -0.86 -5.62 2.73
N MET A 108 0.00 -6.31 2.00
CA MET A 108 1.02 -5.72 1.15
C MET A 108 0.90 -6.14 -0.30
N HIS A 109 1.29 -5.26 -1.21
CA HIS A 109 1.42 -5.57 -2.63
C HIS A 109 2.57 -4.78 -3.25
N ASN A 110 3.44 -5.47 -3.95
CA ASN A 110 4.59 -4.87 -4.61
C ASN A 110 4.40 -4.84 -6.12
N VAL A 111 4.70 -3.72 -6.76
CA VAL A 111 4.70 -3.56 -8.21
C VAL A 111 5.99 -2.96 -8.68
N ASN A 112 6.46 -3.38 -9.85
CA ASN A 112 7.64 -2.78 -10.46
C ASN A 112 7.31 -1.36 -10.96
N CYS A 113 8.17 -0.39 -10.65
CA CYS A 113 8.00 1.00 -11.11
C CYS A 113 7.96 1.12 -12.64
N ALA A 114 8.65 0.26 -13.38
CA ALA A 114 8.58 0.22 -14.83
C ALA A 114 7.17 -0.12 -15.35
N CYS A 115 6.37 -0.86 -14.57
CA CYS A 115 4.96 -1.12 -14.87
C CYS A 115 4.08 0.12 -14.71
N LEU A 116 4.54 1.16 -14.01
CA LEU A 116 3.83 2.43 -13.91
C LEU A 116 3.79 3.18 -15.24
N ILE A 117 4.69 2.92 -16.17
CA ILE A 117 4.70 3.50 -17.51
C ILE A 117 3.58 2.91 -18.36
N TRP A 118 3.30 1.62 -18.19
CA TRP A 118 2.13 0.96 -18.77
C TRP A 118 0.86 1.22 -17.94
N SER A 119 1.00 1.80 -16.79
CA SER A 119 0.01 1.87 -15.74
C SER A 119 -0.94 3.05 -15.82
N ILE A 120 -0.94 3.84 -16.87
CA ILE A 120 -2.15 4.62 -17.17
C ILE A 120 -3.34 3.67 -17.34
N LEU A 121 -3.12 2.48 -17.91
CA LEU A 121 -4.13 1.42 -17.99
C LEU A 121 -4.29 0.61 -16.69
N VAL A 122 -3.22 0.41 -15.93
CA VAL A 122 -3.24 -0.31 -14.64
C VAL A 122 -3.75 0.58 -13.52
N TRP A 123 -3.53 1.89 -13.59
CA TRP A 123 -4.09 2.85 -12.62
C TRP A 123 -5.61 3.02 -12.74
N VAL A 124 -6.21 2.69 -13.84
CA VAL A 124 -7.68 2.52 -13.91
C VAL A 124 -8.13 1.36 -13.02
N SER A 125 -7.29 0.36 -12.80
CA SER A 125 -7.57 -0.76 -11.89
C SER A 125 -7.07 -0.54 -10.47
N VAL A 126 -6.18 0.42 -10.19
CA VAL A 126 -5.65 0.73 -8.85
C VAL A 126 -6.74 1.14 -7.85
N PRO A 127 -7.76 1.95 -8.20
CA PRO A 127 -8.86 2.20 -7.28
C PRO A 127 -9.53 0.92 -6.81
N SER A 128 -9.74 -0.02 -7.72
CA SER A 128 -10.30 -1.34 -7.39
C SER A 128 -9.34 -2.16 -6.54
N LEU A 129 -8.03 -2.13 -6.84
CA LEU A 129 -6.99 -2.80 -6.08
C LEU A 129 -6.91 -2.25 -4.64
N LEU A 130 -6.81 -0.93 -4.48
CA LEU A 130 -6.74 -0.30 -3.17
C LEU A 130 -8.02 -0.54 -2.35
N LYS A 131 -9.19 -0.40 -2.95
CA LYS A 131 -10.46 -0.73 -2.31
C LYS A 131 -10.47 -2.18 -1.84
N TRP A 132 -9.98 -3.08 -2.68
CA TRP A 132 -9.91 -4.50 -2.37
C TRP A 132 -8.90 -4.79 -1.25
N MET A 133 -7.70 -4.18 -1.27
CA MET A 133 -6.71 -4.28 -0.19
C MET A 133 -7.26 -3.77 1.14
N ILE A 134 -7.92 -2.61 1.14
CA ILE A 134 -8.54 -2.02 2.32
C ILE A 134 -9.61 -2.94 2.90
N LEU A 135 -10.49 -3.49 2.05
CA LEU A 135 -11.52 -4.45 2.48
C LEU A 135 -10.91 -5.72 3.07
N ARG A 136 -9.75 -6.15 2.60
CA ARG A 136 -9.08 -7.37 3.07
C ARG A 136 -8.26 -7.15 4.33
N ALA A 137 -7.70 -5.96 4.52
CA ALA A 137 -7.03 -5.57 5.76
C ALA A 137 -8.03 -5.35 6.91
N SER A 138 -9.32 -5.31 6.60
CA SER A 138 -10.41 -5.27 7.57
C SER A 138 -10.90 -6.70 7.83
N PHE A 139 -10.54 -7.28 8.94
CA PHE A 139 -11.14 -8.53 9.38
C PHE A 139 -12.14 -8.34 10.50
#